data_cc076c806bcc6f274188bdffc30f1147
#
_entry.id   cc076c806bcc6f274188bdffc30f1147
#
_cell.length_a   1.000
_cell.length_b   1.000
_cell.length_c   1.000
_cell.angle_alpha   90.00
_cell.angle_beta   90.00
_cell.angle_gamma   90.00
#
_symmetry.space_group_name_H-M   'P 1'
#
loop_
_entity.id
_entity.type
_entity.pdbx_description
1 polymer ?
#
loop_
_entity_poly.entity_id
_entity_poly.type
_entity_poly.pdbx_seq_one_letter_code
_entity_poly.pdbx_strand_id
1 'polypeptide(L)'
;MTIEISRIDPFDDDEVDAWWGCYAAAERADRGADAVVWSRAECRSELQQQSAVVDRRAYLLRDGADIVGSASLGLPLKDNTHVAHLAISVPPRHRRRGIGTEALAHLEREAVTSDRTTAQGSASWPYELGSEGAGSPGPEFARRHGYTLALGDVQSRLPLPVDPSLLDRIENDIASAISQYEIRSWVGRIPDDVVERWTILDATLETEAPTGELDIEPQKPDVDSIRESEELLDLQGRVSFGTIALSPDGDAAAYSQLVVSTDDGNAYQWGTLVRAADRGHRLGIAVKVANLRMLHREAPQARAVYTYLSLIHI
;
A
#
# COMPACT_ATOMS: atom_id res chain seq x y z
N MET A 1 -32.23 -8.95 11.98
CA MET A 1 -30.87 -9.47 12.13
C MET A 1 -30.07 -8.36 12.81
N THR A 2 -29.47 -8.61 13.94
CA THR A 2 -28.64 -7.63 14.64
C THR A 2 -27.21 -8.15 14.53
N ILE A 3 -26.34 -7.39 13.88
CA ILE A 3 -24.93 -7.71 13.77
C ILE A 3 -24.20 -7.14 15.00
N GLU A 4 -23.58 -8.03 15.74
CA GLU A 4 -22.68 -7.63 16.82
C GLU A 4 -21.31 -7.28 16.23
N ILE A 5 -20.78 -6.12 16.58
CA ILE A 5 -19.48 -5.61 16.12
C ILE A 5 -18.60 -5.43 17.33
N SER A 6 -17.53 -6.20 17.43
CA SER A 6 -16.58 -6.17 18.55
C SER A 6 -15.17 -5.88 18.07
N ARG A 7 -14.47 -5.00 18.76
CA ARG A 7 -13.04 -4.79 18.53
C ARG A 7 -12.27 -6.03 18.96
N ILE A 8 -11.33 -6.49 18.13
CA ILE A 8 -10.50 -7.65 18.46
C ILE A 8 -9.35 -7.27 19.38
N ASP A 9 -8.89 -8.25 20.16
CA ASP A 9 -7.58 -8.20 20.80
C ASP A 9 -6.52 -8.72 19.79
N PRO A 10 -5.58 -7.89 19.31
CA PRO A 10 -4.56 -8.34 18.35
C PRO A 10 -3.59 -9.38 18.93
N PHE A 11 -3.63 -9.64 20.23
CA PHE A 11 -2.84 -10.69 20.90
C PHE A 11 -3.63 -11.99 21.08
N ASP A 12 -4.93 -12.01 20.79
CA ASP A 12 -5.74 -13.21 20.71
C ASP A 12 -5.65 -13.83 19.31
N ASP A 13 -4.99 -14.98 19.22
CA ASP A 13 -4.74 -15.67 17.95
C ASP A 13 -6.04 -16.11 17.25
N ASP A 14 -7.07 -16.52 18.00
CA ASP A 14 -8.35 -16.98 17.42
C ASP A 14 -9.12 -15.80 16.83
N GLU A 15 -9.10 -14.64 17.46
CA GLU A 15 -9.73 -13.42 16.93
C GLU A 15 -9.00 -12.89 15.70
N VAL A 16 -7.66 -12.88 15.70
CA VAL A 16 -6.85 -12.51 14.53
C VAL A 16 -7.09 -13.47 13.35
N ASP A 17 -7.16 -14.78 13.61
CA ASP A 17 -7.44 -15.79 12.59
C ASP A 17 -8.81 -15.60 11.96
N ALA A 18 -9.81 -15.35 12.78
CA ALA A 18 -11.17 -15.13 12.32
C ALA A 18 -11.30 -13.84 11.50
N TRP A 19 -10.68 -12.76 11.95
CA TRP A 19 -10.63 -11.48 11.26
C TRP A 19 -9.92 -11.60 9.91
N TRP A 20 -8.71 -12.17 9.90
CA TRP A 20 -7.92 -12.39 8.69
C TRP A 20 -8.63 -13.34 7.71
N GLY A 21 -9.27 -14.38 8.20
CA GLY A 21 -10.03 -15.33 7.38
C GLY A 21 -11.15 -14.67 6.58
N CYS A 22 -11.86 -13.69 7.16
CA CYS A 22 -12.88 -12.91 6.46
C CYS A 22 -12.25 -11.98 5.41
N TYR A 23 -11.17 -11.28 5.75
CA TYR A 23 -10.41 -10.43 4.84
C TYR A 23 -9.91 -11.23 3.63
N ALA A 24 -9.16 -12.28 3.87
CA ALA A 24 -8.56 -13.10 2.83
C ALA A 24 -9.61 -13.77 1.91
N ALA A 25 -10.74 -14.19 2.48
CA ALA A 25 -11.83 -14.78 1.70
C ALA A 25 -12.53 -13.75 0.80
N ALA A 26 -12.69 -12.51 1.28
CA ALA A 26 -13.30 -11.44 0.50
C ALA A 26 -12.39 -11.02 -0.66
N GLU A 27 -11.09 -10.76 -0.39
CA GLU A 27 -10.10 -10.37 -1.40
C GLU A 27 -9.96 -11.42 -2.52
N ARG A 28 -9.81 -12.70 -2.14
CA ARG A 28 -9.69 -13.78 -3.13
C ARG A 28 -10.95 -13.97 -3.98
N ALA A 29 -12.12 -13.72 -3.42
CA ALA A 29 -13.36 -13.85 -4.15
C ALA A 29 -13.55 -12.77 -5.21
N ASP A 30 -13.08 -11.55 -4.93
CA ASP A 30 -13.27 -10.40 -5.81
C ASP A 30 -12.20 -10.31 -6.90
N ARG A 31 -11.00 -10.87 -6.66
CA ARG A 31 -9.83 -10.76 -7.56
C ARG A 31 -9.29 -12.09 -8.05
N GLY A 32 -9.72 -13.22 -7.52
CA GLY A 32 -9.27 -14.54 -7.96
C GLY A 32 -7.76 -14.74 -7.82
N ALA A 33 -7.12 -15.13 -8.94
CA ALA A 33 -5.67 -15.38 -8.97
C ALA A 33 -4.81 -14.11 -8.86
N ASP A 34 -5.40 -12.94 -9.12
CA ASP A 34 -4.70 -11.65 -9.04
C ASP A 34 -4.88 -10.96 -7.68
N ALA A 35 -5.48 -11.65 -6.72
CA ALA A 35 -5.64 -11.14 -5.37
C ALA A 35 -4.27 -11.01 -4.67
N VAL A 36 -3.97 -9.80 -4.21
CA VAL A 36 -2.87 -9.53 -3.28
C VAL A 36 -3.44 -9.57 -1.88
N VAL A 37 -3.19 -10.66 -1.18
CA VAL A 37 -3.68 -10.89 0.19
C VAL A 37 -2.48 -10.85 1.13
N TRP A 38 -2.47 -9.87 2.03
CA TRP A 38 -1.46 -9.81 3.09
C TRP A 38 -1.58 -11.05 3.98
N SER A 39 -0.46 -11.63 4.35
CA SER A 39 -0.48 -12.83 5.17
C SER A 39 -1.04 -12.54 6.56
N ARG A 40 -1.45 -13.60 7.23
CA ARG A 40 -1.91 -13.51 8.62
C ARG A 40 -0.83 -12.91 9.54
N ALA A 41 0.42 -13.32 9.34
CA ALA A 41 1.55 -12.84 10.15
C ALA A 41 1.79 -11.35 9.94
N GLU A 42 1.75 -10.89 8.70
CA GLU A 42 1.88 -9.46 8.35
C GLU A 42 0.76 -8.62 8.97
N CYS A 43 -0.51 -9.04 8.81
CA CYS A 43 -1.66 -8.35 9.40
C CYS A 43 -1.59 -8.32 10.94
N ARG A 44 -1.18 -9.44 11.57
CA ARG A 44 -1.02 -9.52 13.01
C ARG A 44 0.04 -8.55 13.52
N SER A 45 1.23 -8.54 12.90
CA SER A 45 2.32 -7.65 13.29
C SER A 45 1.89 -6.18 13.18
N GLU A 46 1.17 -5.85 12.12
CA GLU A 46 0.63 -4.49 11.91
C GLU A 46 -0.37 -4.08 13.00
N LEU A 47 -1.27 -4.99 13.40
CA LEU A 47 -2.26 -4.72 14.44
C LEU A 47 -1.66 -4.67 15.85
N GLN A 48 -0.57 -5.40 16.10
CA GLN A 48 0.13 -5.43 17.39
C GLN A 48 1.10 -4.26 17.58
N GLN A 49 1.54 -3.64 16.49
CA GLN A 49 2.45 -2.51 16.57
C GLN A 49 1.78 -1.31 17.23
N GLN A 50 2.42 -0.76 18.26
CA GLN A 50 2.07 0.55 18.82
C GLN A 50 2.67 1.63 17.92
N SER A 51 1.88 2.11 16.97
CA SER A 51 2.33 3.09 16.00
C SER A 51 2.14 4.52 16.52
N ALA A 52 3.15 5.37 16.33
CA ALA A 52 3.03 6.81 16.55
C ALA A 52 2.44 7.55 15.32
N VAL A 53 2.27 6.84 14.20
CA VAL A 53 1.83 7.41 12.91
C VAL A 53 0.35 7.15 12.66
N VAL A 54 -0.18 5.99 13.08
CA VAL A 54 -1.56 5.59 12.81
C VAL A 54 -2.15 4.74 13.94
N ASP A 55 -3.35 5.09 14.43
CA ASP A 55 -4.15 4.20 15.30
C ASP A 55 -4.93 3.22 14.44
N ARG A 56 -4.64 1.92 14.58
CA ARG A 56 -5.29 0.83 13.85
C ARG A 56 -6.25 0.10 14.76
N ARG A 57 -7.48 -0.07 14.29
CA ARG A 57 -8.53 -0.81 14.99
C ARG A 57 -9.11 -1.86 14.06
N ALA A 58 -9.25 -3.09 14.53
CA ALA A 58 -9.84 -4.19 13.79
C ALA A 58 -11.07 -4.74 14.52
N TYR A 59 -12.07 -5.19 13.75
CA TYR A 59 -13.38 -5.58 14.28
C TYR A 59 -13.85 -6.89 13.65
N LEU A 60 -14.46 -7.75 14.45
CA LEU A 60 -15.24 -8.90 13.99
C LEU A 60 -16.70 -8.53 13.90
N LEU A 61 -17.37 -9.05 12.85
CA LEU A 61 -18.80 -8.94 12.60
C LEU A 61 -19.45 -10.29 12.84
N ARG A 62 -20.39 -10.36 13.79
CA ARG A 62 -21.04 -11.61 14.22
C ARG A 62 -22.56 -11.56 14.02
N ASP A 63 -23.13 -12.68 13.56
CA ASP A 63 -24.56 -12.94 13.54
C ASP A 63 -24.83 -14.14 14.46
N GLY A 64 -25.13 -13.86 15.73
CA GLY A 64 -25.12 -14.87 16.78
C GLY A 64 -23.73 -15.46 17.00
N ALA A 65 -23.58 -16.77 16.86
CA ALA A 65 -22.30 -17.45 17.00
C ALA A 65 -21.43 -17.41 15.71
N ASP A 66 -22.00 -17.04 14.57
CA ASP A 66 -21.32 -17.07 13.29
C ASP A 66 -20.52 -15.80 13.04
N ILE A 67 -19.25 -15.94 12.65
CA ILE A 67 -18.44 -14.84 12.14
C ILE A 67 -18.80 -14.64 10.66
N VAL A 68 -19.32 -13.46 10.34
CA VAL A 68 -19.90 -13.14 9.03
C VAL A 68 -19.12 -12.08 8.25
N GLY A 69 -18.12 -11.46 8.88
CA GLY A 69 -17.26 -10.47 8.25
C GLY A 69 -16.23 -9.92 9.21
N SER A 70 -15.36 -9.08 8.66
CA SER A 70 -14.39 -8.28 9.41
C SER A 70 -14.37 -6.85 8.90
N ALA A 71 -13.86 -5.95 9.73
CA ALA A 71 -13.67 -4.54 9.38
C ALA A 71 -12.41 -4.00 10.02
N SER A 72 -11.88 -2.90 9.48
CA SER A 72 -10.80 -2.15 10.10
C SER A 72 -10.96 -0.65 9.91
N LEU A 73 -10.35 0.10 10.82
CA LEU A 73 -10.31 1.55 10.85
C LEU A 73 -8.86 1.97 11.10
N GLY A 74 -8.32 2.77 10.19
CA GLY A 74 -7.02 3.42 10.32
C GLY A 74 -7.21 4.92 10.51
N LEU A 75 -6.62 5.46 11.56
CA LEU A 75 -6.70 6.88 11.92
C LEU A 75 -5.30 7.48 11.93
N PRO A 76 -4.90 8.24 10.90
CA PRO A 76 -3.62 8.94 10.87
C PRO A 76 -3.47 9.87 12.10
N LEU A 77 -2.27 9.93 12.69
CA LEU A 77 -1.98 10.68 13.92
C LEU A 77 -1.04 11.88 13.73
N LYS A 78 -0.33 11.96 12.60
CA LYS A 78 0.62 13.04 12.31
C LYS A 78 0.12 13.97 11.20
N ASP A 79 -0.02 13.45 9.98
CA ASP A 79 -0.52 14.16 8.81
C ASP A 79 -1.87 13.57 8.40
N ASN A 80 -2.68 14.30 7.61
CA ASN A 80 -4.02 13.85 7.20
C ASN A 80 -4.93 13.46 8.38
N THR A 81 -4.78 14.13 9.51
CA THR A 81 -5.50 13.79 10.76
C THR A 81 -7.00 13.99 10.69
N HIS A 82 -7.52 14.58 9.63
CA HIS A 82 -8.95 14.70 9.34
C HIS A 82 -9.54 13.47 8.64
N VAL A 83 -8.68 12.54 8.17
CA VAL A 83 -9.08 11.36 7.39
C VAL A 83 -9.24 10.13 8.29
N ALA A 84 -10.21 9.28 7.96
CA ALA A 84 -10.34 7.91 8.44
C ALA A 84 -10.28 6.94 7.26
N HIS A 85 -9.44 5.90 7.36
CA HIS A 85 -9.36 4.82 6.39
C HIS A 85 -10.23 3.65 6.84
N LEU A 86 -11.23 3.32 6.03
CA LEU A 86 -12.21 2.28 6.33
C LEU A 86 -11.98 1.06 5.43
N ALA A 87 -12.01 -0.14 6.01
CA ALA A 87 -12.06 -1.38 5.25
C ALA A 87 -13.12 -2.32 5.80
N ILE A 88 -13.88 -2.98 4.91
CA ILE A 88 -14.96 -3.89 5.25
C ILE A 88 -14.85 -5.14 4.38
N SER A 89 -14.73 -6.29 4.99
CA SER A 89 -14.57 -7.57 4.31
C SER A 89 -15.73 -8.51 4.67
N VAL A 90 -16.65 -8.71 3.73
CA VAL A 90 -17.77 -9.65 3.88
C VAL A 90 -17.58 -10.79 2.88
N PRO A 91 -17.28 -12.01 3.34
CA PRO A 91 -17.16 -13.18 2.46
C PRO A 91 -18.42 -13.40 1.61
N PRO A 92 -18.30 -13.88 0.35
CA PRO A 92 -19.43 -13.96 -0.59
C PRO A 92 -20.70 -14.61 -0.03
N ARG A 93 -20.54 -15.70 0.74
CA ARG A 93 -21.68 -16.44 1.34
C ARG A 93 -22.51 -15.63 2.33
N HIS A 94 -21.96 -14.50 2.83
CA HIS A 94 -22.63 -13.63 3.79
C HIS A 94 -23.09 -12.29 3.20
N ARG A 95 -22.76 -11.99 1.93
CA ARG A 95 -23.14 -10.74 1.25
C ARG A 95 -24.66 -10.60 1.08
N ARG A 96 -25.13 -9.38 0.80
CA ARG A 96 -26.53 -9.01 0.54
C ARG A 96 -27.48 -9.25 1.73
N ARG A 97 -26.94 -9.25 2.95
CA ARG A 97 -27.69 -9.43 4.21
C ARG A 97 -27.65 -8.18 5.10
N GLY A 98 -27.16 -7.02 4.61
CA GLY A 98 -27.03 -5.78 5.37
C GLY A 98 -25.76 -5.67 6.22
N ILE A 99 -24.92 -6.72 6.31
CA ILE A 99 -23.73 -6.78 7.17
C ILE A 99 -22.77 -5.63 6.88
N GLY A 100 -22.44 -5.38 5.61
CA GLY A 100 -21.55 -4.28 5.21
C GLY A 100 -22.12 -2.91 5.60
N THR A 101 -23.45 -2.71 5.52
CA THR A 101 -24.11 -1.47 5.91
C THR A 101 -23.98 -1.21 7.41
N GLU A 102 -24.18 -2.23 8.24
CA GLU A 102 -24.00 -2.10 9.70
C GLU A 102 -22.54 -1.83 10.08
N ALA A 103 -21.60 -2.52 9.39
CA ALA A 103 -20.17 -2.29 9.58
C ALA A 103 -19.78 -0.86 9.20
N LEU A 104 -20.21 -0.37 8.04
CA LEU A 104 -19.94 0.99 7.60
C LEU A 104 -20.45 2.04 8.60
N ALA A 105 -21.72 1.91 9.02
CA ALA A 105 -22.32 2.81 9.99
C ALA A 105 -21.56 2.80 11.35
N HIS A 106 -21.00 1.65 11.73
CA HIS A 106 -20.15 1.56 12.93
C HIS A 106 -18.83 2.31 12.74
N LEU A 107 -18.10 2.05 11.64
CA LEU A 107 -16.81 2.68 11.36
C LEU A 107 -16.95 4.19 11.20
N GLU A 108 -18.00 4.67 10.54
CA GLU A 108 -18.28 6.11 10.39
C GLU A 108 -18.53 6.79 11.75
N ARG A 109 -19.26 6.13 12.66
CA ARG A 109 -19.44 6.66 14.03
C ARG A 109 -18.13 6.71 14.80
N GLU A 110 -17.29 5.67 14.70
CA GLU A 110 -15.97 5.64 15.32
C GLU A 110 -15.05 6.74 14.75
N ALA A 111 -15.10 6.98 13.43
CA ALA A 111 -14.36 8.04 12.76
C ALA A 111 -14.80 9.42 13.30
N VAL A 112 -16.10 9.70 13.32
CA VAL A 112 -16.66 10.96 13.87
C VAL A 112 -16.30 11.14 15.34
N THR A 113 -16.40 10.09 16.16
CA THR A 113 -16.02 10.13 17.59
C THR A 113 -14.52 10.39 17.78
N SER A 114 -13.72 10.08 16.77
CA SER A 114 -12.28 10.34 16.72
C SER A 114 -11.94 11.65 15.99
N ASP A 115 -12.90 12.58 15.84
CA ASP A 115 -12.77 13.90 15.21
C ASP A 115 -12.34 13.84 13.72
N ARG A 116 -12.73 12.79 12.97
CA ARG A 116 -12.48 12.68 11.53
C ARG A 116 -13.66 13.24 10.74
N THR A 117 -13.34 13.96 9.68
CA THR A 117 -14.34 14.63 8.82
C THR A 117 -14.41 14.01 7.42
N THR A 118 -13.40 13.27 7.01
CA THR A 118 -13.31 12.60 5.71
C THR A 118 -13.14 11.10 5.92
N ALA A 119 -13.96 10.28 5.24
CA ALA A 119 -13.84 8.82 5.23
C ALA A 119 -13.38 8.35 3.85
N GLN A 120 -12.35 7.53 3.81
CA GLN A 120 -11.78 6.94 2.61
C GLN A 120 -11.75 5.42 2.73
N GLY A 121 -11.93 4.73 1.62
CA GLY A 121 -11.80 3.28 1.54
C GLY A 121 -11.37 2.87 0.14
N SER A 122 -10.94 1.63 -0.03
CA SER A 122 -10.56 1.08 -1.32
C SER A 122 -11.45 -0.09 -1.71
N ALA A 123 -11.69 -0.23 -3.01
CA ALA A 123 -12.34 -1.38 -3.60
C ALA A 123 -11.59 -1.81 -4.84
N SER A 124 -11.53 -3.11 -5.08
CA SER A 124 -10.84 -3.68 -6.24
C SER A 124 -11.84 -4.43 -7.13
N TRP A 125 -11.60 -4.39 -8.43
CA TRP A 125 -12.41 -5.11 -9.42
C TRP A 125 -11.58 -5.51 -10.65
N PRO A 126 -12.04 -6.50 -11.43
CA PRO A 126 -11.37 -6.88 -12.67
C PRO A 126 -11.30 -5.71 -13.67
N TYR A 127 -10.16 -5.56 -14.33
CA TYR A 127 -9.87 -4.46 -15.27
C TYR A 127 -10.91 -4.36 -16.40
N GLU A 128 -11.47 -5.49 -16.83
CA GLU A 128 -12.47 -5.59 -17.89
C GLU A 128 -13.80 -4.91 -17.58
N LEU A 129 -14.07 -4.65 -16.28
CA LEU A 129 -15.27 -3.93 -15.84
C LEU A 129 -15.14 -2.39 -15.99
N GLY A 130 -14.04 -1.93 -16.57
CA GLY A 130 -13.79 -0.51 -16.83
C GLY A 130 -13.38 0.28 -15.59
N SER A 131 -13.16 1.57 -15.79
CA SER A 131 -12.58 2.47 -14.77
C SER A 131 -13.43 2.64 -13.50
N GLU A 132 -14.73 2.34 -13.57
CA GLU A 132 -15.64 2.51 -12.43
C GLU A 132 -16.10 1.20 -11.78
N GLY A 133 -15.70 0.04 -12.34
CA GLY A 133 -16.03 -1.26 -11.81
C GLY A 133 -17.54 -1.56 -11.76
N ALA A 134 -18.27 -1.16 -12.80
CA ALA A 134 -19.71 -1.31 -12.85
C ALA A 134 -20.14 -2.80 -12.64
N GLY A 135 -21.07 -3.04 -11.73
CA GLY A 135 -21.53 -4.38 -11.38
C GLY A 135 -20.66 -5.12 -10.37
N SER A 136 -19.48 -4.57 -10.00
CA SER A 136 -18.63 -5.15 -8.97
C SER A 136 -19.15 -4.84 -7.56
N PRO A 137 -19.09 -5.80 -6.61
CA PRO A 137 -19.68 -5.63 -5.28
C PRO A 137 -19.16 -4.41 -4.50
N GLY A 138 -17.86 -4.16 -4.51
CA GLY A 138 -17.22 -3.06 -3.76
C GLY A 138 -17.65 -1.69 -4.26
N PRO A 139 -17.45 -1.35 -5.55
CA PRO A 139 -17.89 -0.08 -6.13
C PRO A 139 -19.40 0.16 -6.01
N GLU A 140 -20.22 -0.88 -6.23
CA GLU A 140 -21.69 -0.77 -6.07
C GLU A 140 -22.11 -0.49 -4.62
N PHE A 141 -21.40 -1.09 -3.66
CA PHE A 141 -21.61 -0.83 -2.24
C PHE A 141 -21.24 0.61 -1.89
N ALA A 142 -20.05 1.08 -2.30
CA ALA A 142 -19.56 2.43 -2.05
C ALA A 142 -20.54 3.48 -2.60
N ARG A 143 -20.93 3.37 -3.88
CA ARG A 143 -21.88 4.31 -4.52
C ARG A 143 -23.23 4.32 -3.81
N ARG A 144 -23.75 3.17 -3.40
CA ARG A 144 -25.03 3.08 -2.69
C ARG A 144 -25.01 3.81 -1.35
N HIS A 145 -23.85 3.93 -0.72
CA HIS A 145 -23.66 4.63 0.54
C HIS A 145 -23.13 6.05 0.39
N GLY A 146 -23.16 6.60 -0.84
CA GLY A 146 -22.82 8.01 -1.09
C GLY A 146 -21.33 8.29 -1.26
N TYR A 147 -20.50 7.25 -1.37
CA TYR A 147 -19.08 7.40 -1.69
C TYR A 147 -18.89 7.60 -3.19
N THR A 148 -17.97 8.48 -3.55
CA THR A 148 -17.54 8.73 -4.92
C THR A 148 -16.16 8.13 -5.18
N LEU A 149 -15.87 7.80 -6.45
CA LEU A 149 -14.53 7.37 -6.85
C LEU A 149 -13.63 8.60 -6.94
N ALA A 150 -12.70 8.72 -6.00
CA ALA A 150 -11.77 9.84 -5.95
C ALA A 150 -10.50 9.58 -6.79
N LEU A 151 -10.00 8.35 -6.79
CA LEU A 151 -8.82 7.95 -7.54
C LEU A 151 -8.97 6.51 -8.02
N GLY A 152 -8.60 6.23 -9.27
CA GLY A 152 -8.53 4.89 -9.84
C GLY A 152 -7.09 4.50 -10.14
N ASP A 153 -6.67 3.31 -9.70
CA ASP A 153 -5.36 2.73 -9.96
C ASP A 153 -5.47 1.42 -10.72
N VAL A 154 -4.50 1.16 -11.61
CA VAL A 154 -4.35 -0.13 -12.27
C VAL A 154 -3.21 -0.90 -11.63
N GLN A 155 -3.53 -2.10 -11.14
CA GLN A 155 -2.50 -3.05 -10.75
C GLN A 155 -1.85 -3.64 -11.99
N SER A 156 -0.52 -3.50 -12.07
CA SER A 156 0.30 -4.08 -13.13
C SER A 156 1.26 -5.11 -12.53
N ARG A 157 1.53 -6.18 -13.30
CA ARG A 157 2.41 -7.27 -12.90
C ARG A 157 3.56 -7.44 -13.89
N LEU A 158 4.79 -7.33 -13.41
CA LEU A 158 6.00 -7.64 -14.14
C LEU A 158 6.51 -9.04 -13.73
N PRO A 159 6.43 -10.06 -14.60
CA PRO A 159 7.01 -11.36 -14.30
C PRO A 159 8.54 -11.29 -14.11
N LEU A 160 9.06 -12.06 -13.17
CA LEU A 160 10.50 -12.19 -12.93
C LEU A 160 10.99 -13.61 -13.31
N PRO A 161 12.27 -13.77 -13.68
CA PRO A 161 13.27 -12.70 -13.86
C PRO A 161 13.04 -11.88 -15.13
N VAL A 162 13.40 -10.61 -15.11
CA VAL A 162 13.49 -9.79 -16.33
C VAL A 162 14.74 -10.21 -17.10
N ASP A 163 14.65 -10.24 -18.43
CA ASP A 163 15.79 -10.56 -19.29
C ASP A 163 16.98 -9.61 -19.01
N PRO A 164 18.13 -10.13 -18.56
CA PRO A 164 19.30 -9.31 -18.26
C PRO A 164 19.74 -8.45 -19.45
N SER A 165 19.61 -8.94 -20.69
CA SER A 165 19.99 -8.21 -21.87
C SER A 165 19.09 -6.98 -22.14
N LEU A 166 17.83 -7.03 -21.69
CA LEU A 166 16.94 -5.87 -21.73
C LEU A 166 17.43 -4.80 -20.73
N LEU A 167 17.78 -5.22 -19.51
CA LEU A 167 18.31 -4.29 -18.51
C LEU A 167 19.63 -3.66 -18.98
N ASP A 168 20.55 -4.45 -19.59
CA ASP A 168 21.80 -3.93 -20.16
C ASP A 168 21.55 -2.87 -21.24
N ARG A 169 20.59 -3.10 -22.14
CA ARG A 169 20.22 -2.11 -23.18
C ARG A 169 19.69 -0.83 -22.54
N ILE A 170 18.80 -0.94 -21.57
CA ILE A 170 18.22 0.23 -20.89
C ILE A 170 19.32 1.03 -20.19
N GLU A 171 20.22 0.37 -19.46
CA GLU A 171 21.33 1.02 -18.76
C GLU A 171 22.23 1.77 -19.74
N ASN A 172 22.57 1.17 -20.89
CA ASN A 172 23.36 1.81 -21.93
C ASN A 172 22.65 3.04 -22.53
N ASP A 173 21.33 2.92 -22.77
CA ASP A 173 20.52 4.00 -23.37
C ASP A 173 20.40 5.24 -22.44
N ILE A 174 20.44 5.02 -21.12
CA ILE A 174 20.31 6.12 -20.14
C ILE A 174 21.64 6.63 -19.59
N ALA A 175 22.76 5.94 -19.83
CA ALA A 175 24.06 6.20 -19.21
C ALA A 175 24.51 7.67 -19.30
N SER A 176 24.35 8.29 -20.48
CA SER A 176 24.73 9.70 -20.65
C SER A 176 23.81 10.66 -19.89
N ALA A 177 22.51 10.35 -19.80
CA ALA A 177 21.53 11.20 -19.14
C ALA A 177 21.70 11.22 -17.62
N ILE A 178 22.22 10.13 -17.04
CA ILE A 178 22.41 9.99 -15.59
C ILE A 178 23.84 10.21 -15.12
N SER A 179 24.77 10.56 -16.04
CA SER A 179 26.21 10.58 -15.78
C SER A 179 26.67 11.52 -14.65
N GLN A 180 25.87 12.52 -14.33
CA GLN A 180 26.14 13.46 -13.23
C GLN A 180 25.53 13.05 -11.89
N TYR A 181 24.69 12.00 -11.86
CA TYR A 181 24.01 11.54 -10.65
C TYR A 181 24.71 10.31 -10.06
N GLU A 182 24.79 10.26 -8.75
CA GLU A 182 25.25 9.08 -8.03
C GLU A 182 24.06 8.15 -7.73
N ILE A 183 24.08 6.92 -8.25
CA ILE A 183 23.06 5.91 -7.97
C ILE A 183 23.55 5.00 -6.85
N ARG A 184 22.80 4.95 -5.74
CA ARG A 184 23.11 4.11 -4.58
C ARG A 184 21.94 3.19 -4.27
N SER A 185 22.24 1.91 -4.03
CA SER A 185 21.25 0.89 -3.71
C SER A 185 21.63 0.12 -2.46
N TRP A 186 20.64 -0.34 -1.69
CA TRP A 186 20.83 -1.13 -0.46
C TRP A 186 19.65 -2.08 -0.24
N VAL A 187 19.88 -3.10 0.59
CA VAL A 187 18.86 -4.03 1.08
C VAL A 187 18.60 -3.74 2.54
N GLY A 188 17.34 -3.78 2.96
CA GLY A 188 16.92 -3.49 4.32
C GLY A 188 16.86 -2.00 4.63
N ARG A 189 17.33 -1.62 5.80
CA ARG A 189 17.25 -0.27 6.35
C ARG A 189 17.94 0.77 5.47
N ILE A 190 17.31 1.93 5.32
CA ILE A 190 17.89 3.08 4.61
C ILE A 190 19.14 3.56 5.36
N PRO A 191 20.31 3.70 4.69
CA PRO A 191 21.54 4.16 5.34
C PRO A 191 21.38 5.52 6.01
N ASP A 192 21.97 5.67 7.19
CA ASP A 192 21.82 6.87 8.01
C ASP A 192 22.33 8.15 7.32
N ASP A 193 23.29 8.02 6.41
CA ASP A 193 23.83 9.13 5.65
C ASP A 193 22.94 9.64 4.51
N VAL A 194 21.86 8.93 4.17
CA VAL A 194 20.91 9.32 3.12
C VAL A 194 19.45 9.38 3.59
N VAL A 195 19.13 8.91 4.80
CA VAL A 195 17.75 8.82 5.26
C VAL A 195 17.03 10.17 5.31
N GLU A 196 17.68 11.22 5.75
CA GLU A 196 17.09 12.57 5.77
C GLU A 196 16.70 13.02 4.36
N ARG A 197 17.60 12.84 3.38
CA ARG A 197 17.36 13.22 1.97
C ARG A 197 16.25 12.36 1.34
N TRP A 198 16.25 11.07 1.66
CA TRP A 198 15.17 10.16 1.27
C TRP A 198 13.84 10.66 1.80
N THR A 199 13.75 10.93 3.10
CA THR A 199 12.52 11.34 3.79
C THR A 199 11.96 12.65 3.25
N ILE A 200 12.84 13.63 2.91
CA ILE A 200 12.43 14.89 2.29
C ILE A 200 11.76 14.65 0.92
N LEU A 201 12.32 13.76 0.10
CA LEU A 201 11.75 13.46 -1.21
C LEU A 201 10.50 12.59 -1.09
N ASP A 202 10.50 11.59 -0.20
CA ASP A 202 9.39 10.69 0.04
C ASP A 202 8.13 11.42 0.52
N ALA A 203 8.29 12.40 1.42
CA ALA A 203 7.19 13.22 1.93
C ALA A 203 6.46 14.02 0.83
N THR A 204 7.08 14.19 -0.35
CA THR A 204 6.43 14.86 -1.50
C THR A 204 5.68 13.88 -2.41
N LEU A 205 5.80 12.56 -2.20
CA LEU A 205 5.23 11.55 -3.10
C LEU A 205 3.73 11.75 -3.30
N GLU A 206 2.97 11.86 -2.22
CA GLU A 206 1.51 11.98 -2.30
C GLU A 206 1.04 13.27 -2.95
N THR A 207 1.82 14.36 -2.87
CA THR A 207 1.46 15.65 -3.49
C THR A 207 2.00 15.82 -4.91
N GLU A 208 3.05 15.10 -5.28
CA GLU A 208 3.63 15.09 -6.62
C GLU A 208 3.00 13.99 -7.52
N ALA A 209 2.43 12.95 -6.93
CA ALA A 209 1.63 11.95 -7.62
C ALA A 209 0.22 12.50 -7.88
N PRO A 210 -0.50 11.97 -8.88
CA PRO A 210 -1.90 12.32 -9.08
C PRO A 210 -2.74 11.85 -7.90
N THR A 211 -3.40 12.78 -7.23
CA THR A 211 -4.29 12.49 -6.09
C THR A 211 -5.76 12.38 -6.48
N GLY A 212 -6.10 12.74 -7.73
CA GLY A 212 -7.50 12.80 -8.14
C GLY A 212 -8.31 13.76 -7.27
N GLU A 213 -9.40 13.26 -6.70
CA GLU A 213 -10.27 14.00 -5.76
C GLU A 213 -10.01 13.60 -4.29
N LEU A 214 -8.89 12.93 -3.99
CA LEU A 214 -8.51 12.61 -2.63
C LEU A 214 -8.16 13.88 -1.85
N ASP A 215 -8.70 13.98 -0.64
CA ASP A 215 -8.39 15.05 0.31
C ASP A 215 -7.11 14.68 1.07
N ILE A 216 -5.97 15.13 0.55
CA ILE A 216 -4.63 14.80 1.05
C ILE A 216 -3.87 16.08 1.36
N GLU A 217 -3.33 16.18 2.57
CA GLU A 217 -2.42 17.24 2.99
C GLU A 217 -0.96 16.87 2.69
N PRO A 218 -0.09 17.87 2.42
CA PRO A 218 1.34 17.63 2.30
C PRO A 218 1.90 16.99 3.57
N GLN A 219 2.63 15.89 3.42
CA GLN A 219 3.31 15.24 4.53
C GLN A 219 4.55 16.02 4.96
N LYS A 220 4.87 15.97 6.24
CA LYS A 220 6.12 16.52 6.77
C LYS A 220 7.20 15.43 6.75
N PRO A 221 8.42 15.77 6.30
CA PRO A 221 9.55 14.84 6.41
C PRO A 221 9.76 14.44 7.87
N ASP A 222 9.75 13.12 8.14
CA ASP A 222 9.86 12.57 9.49
C ASP A 222 10.66 11.26 9.46
N VAL A 223 11.92 11.33 9.84
CA VAL A 223 12.83 10.18 9.88
C VAL A 223 12.36 9.12 10.86
N ASP A 224 11.75 9.52 12.00
CA ASP A 224 11.25 8.56 12.98
C ASP A 224 10.10 7.74 12.42
N SER A 225 9.23 8.32 11.59
CA SER A 225 8.17 7.59 10.89
C SER A 225 8.73 6.58 9.87
N ILE A 226 9.81 6.93 9.17
CA ILE A 226 10.50 5.99 8.27
C ILE A 226 11.08 4.83 9.07
N ARG A 227 11.73 5.10 10.21
CA ARG A 227 12.31 4.08 11.08
C ARG A 227 11.25 3.15 11.68
N GLU A 228 10.10 3.69 12.08
CA GLU A 228 8.96 2.90 12.53
C GLU A 228 8.44 1.97 11.42
N SER A 229 8.37 2.46 10.18
CA SER A 229 7.96 1.65 9.02
C SER A 229 8.96 0.52 8.73
N GLU A 230 10.26 0.77 8.85
CA GLU A 230 11.30 -0.25 8.70
C GLU A 230 11.21 -1.33 9.76
N GLU A 231 10.97 -0.96 11.03
CA GLU A 231 10.74 -1.91 12.12
C GLU A 231 9.51 -2.78 11.86
N LEU A 232 8.42 -2.20 11.32
CA LEU A 232 7.24 -2.97 10.94
C LEU A 232 7.56 -3.98 9.83
N LEU A 233 8.32 -3.58 8.81
CA LEU A 233 8.75 -4.51 7.74
C LEU A 233 9.54 -5.70 8.31
N ASP A 234 10.45 -5.45 9.25
CA ASP A 234 11.22 -6.51 9.91
C ASP A 234 10.30 -7.46 10.71
N LEU A 235 9.32 -6.91 11.46
CA LEU A 235 8.32 -7.70 12.19
C LEU A 235 7.43 -8.53 11.26
N GLN A 236 7.16 -8.05 10.06
CA GLN A 236 6.40 -8.74 9.02
C GLN A 236 7.22 -9.77 8.24
N GLY A 237 8.54 -9.86 8.48
CA GLY A 237 9.44 -10.72 7.70
C GLY A 237 9.59 -10.23 6.25
N ARG A 238 9.39 -8.96 5.99
CA ARG A 238 9.56 -8.34 4.67
C ARG A 238 10.95 -7.77 4.49
N VAL A 239 11.43 -7.76 3.26
CA VAL A 239 12.75 -7.20 2.92
C VAL A 239 12.57 -6.02 1.97
N SER A 240 13.09 -4.87 2.35
CA SER A 240 13.10 -3.66 1.52
C SER A 240 14.33 -3.61 0.63
N PHE A 241 14.15 -3.12 -0.59
CA PHE A 241 15.20 -2.85 -1.58
C PHE A 241 15.06 -1.39 -1.98
N GLY A 242 15.99 -0.55 -1.54
CA GLY A 242 15.99 0.88 -1.78
C GLY A 242 17.03 1.30 -2.81
N THR A 243 16.69 2.23 -3.67
CA THR A 243 17.64 2.91 -4.56
C THR A 243 17.35 4.41 -4.57
N ILE A 244 18.39 5.21 -4.42
CA ILE A 244 18.35 6.68 -4.51
C ILE A 244 19.31 7.17 -5.61
N ALA A 245 18.91 8.21 -6.31
CA ALA A 245 19.79 9.00 -7.17
C ALA A 245 20.09 10.31 -6.45
N LEU A 246 21.36 10.61 -6.25
CA LEU A 246 21.82 11.88 -5.68
C LEU A 246 22.26 12.81 -6.78
N SER A 247 21.86 14.09 -6.72
CA SER A 247 22.33 15.16 -7.61
C SER A 247 23.78 15.54 -7.30
N PRO A 248 24.45 16.32 -8.16
CA PRO A 248 25.80 16.84 -7.88
C PRO A 248 25.90 17.65 -6.57
N ASP A 249 24.79 18.26 -6.15
CA ASP A 249 24.72 19.03 -4.89
C ASP A 249 24.47 18.10 -3.67
N GLY A 250 24.30 16.80 -3.90
CA GLY A 250 24.11 15.80 -2.86
C GLY A 250 22.63 15.62 -2.43
N ASP A 251 21.69 16.31 -3.03
CA ASP A 251 20.25 16.16 -2.75
C ASP A 251 19.66 14.89 -3.36
N ALA A 252 18.57 14.36 -2.79
CA ALA A 252 17.81 13.30 -3.39
C ALA A 252 17.09 13.80 -4.66
N ALA A 253 17.52 13.30 -5.83
CA ALA A 253 16.93 13.63 -7.13
C ALA A 253 15.85 12.63 -7.55
N ALA A 254 16.00 11.35 -7.16
CA ALA A 254 15.00 10.32 -7.37
C ALA A 254 15.18 9.19 -6.37
N TYR A 255 14.10 8.44 -6.11
CA TYR A 255 14.19 7.19 -5.36
C TYR A 255 13.25 6.13 -5.94
N SER A 256 13.49 4.88 -5.56
CA SER A 256 12.58 3.75 -5.80
C SER A 256 12.72 2.74 -4.67
N GLN A 257 11.59 2.20 -4.21
CA GLN A 257 11.53 1.17 -3.17
C GLN A 257 10.72 -0.03 -3.64
N LEU A 258 11.33 -1.21 -3.54
CA LEU A 258 10.65 -2.50 -3.66
C LEU A 258 10.60 -3.15 -2.28
N VAL A 259 9.50 -3.83 -1.97
CA VAL A 259 9.36 -4.63 -0.76
C VAL A 259 9.01 -6.05 -1.15
N VAL A 260 9.80 -7.01 -0.70
CA VAL A 260 9.59 -8.44 -0.96
C VAL A 260 8.91 -9.08 0.24
N SER A 261 7.79 -9.75 0.00
CA SER A 261 7.16 -10.60 1.01
C SER A 261 7.78 -12.01 0.95
N THR A 262 8.16 -12.53 2.11
CA THR A 262 8.69 -13.90 2.21
C THR A 262 7.60 -14.96 2.07
N ASP A 263 6.34 -14.59 2.34
CA ASP A 263 5.21 -15.53 2.37
C ASP A 263 4.70 -15.86 0.96
N ASP A 264 4.59 -14.87 0.07
CA ASP A 264 4.08 -15.07 -1.28
C ASP A 264 5.16 -15.03 -2.37
N GLY A 265 6.38 -14.66 -2.02
CA GLY A 265 7.52 -14.58 -2.93
C GLY A 265 7.37 -13.55 -4.03
N ASN A 266 6.55 -12.51 -3.82
CA ASN A 266 6.40 -11.39 -4.74
C ASN A 266 7.09 -10.15 -4.19
N ALA A 267 7.44 -9.25 -5.12
CA ALA A 267 7.92 -7.93 -4.80
C ALA A 267 6.82 -6.89 -5.09
N TYR A 268 6.74 -5.89 -4.27
CA TYR A 268 5.77 -4.81 -4.38
C TYR A 268 6.50 -3.48 -4.55
N GLN A 269 6.14 -2.73 -5.59
CA GLN A 269 6.64 -1.38 -5.79
C GLN A 269 5.89 -0.44 -4.85
N TRP A 270 6.57 0.08 -3.82
CA TRP A 270 5.96 0.99 -2.87
C TRP A 270 6.05 2.43 -3.33
N GLY A 271 7.23 2.96 -3.51
CA GLY A 271 7.42 4.33 -3.98
C GLY A 271 8.37 4.41 -5.17
N THR A 272 8.13 5.35 -6.05
CA THR A 272 9.11 5.85 -7.03
C THR A 272 8.76 7.30 -7.33
N LEU A 273 9.70 8.19 -7.08
CA LEU A 273 9.56 9.61 -7.37
C LEU A 273 10.83 10.18 -7.98
N VAL A 274 10.65 11.12 -8.88
CA VAL A 274 11.72 11.99 -9.40
C VAL A 274 11.37 13.41 -9.02
N ARG A 275 12.27 14.08 -8.29
CA ARG A 275 12.13 15.50 -7.91
C ARG A 275 11.87 16.35 -9.15
N ALA A 276 10.93 17.29 -9.06
CA ALA A 276 10.46 18.07 -10.22
C ALA A 276 11.61 18.72 -10.99
N ALA A 277 12.64 19.25 -10.27
CA ALA A 277 13.82 19.89 -10.87
C ALA A 277 14.72 18.94 -11.67
N ASP A 278 14.64 17.63 -11.41
CA ASP A 278 15.48 16.59 -12.03
C ASP A 278 14.73 15.73 -13.05
N ARG A 279 13.50 16.11 -13.38
CA ARG A 279 12.72 15.40 -14.42
C ARG A 279 13.37 15.59 -15.79
N GLY A 280 13.12 14.64 -16.69
CA GLY A 280 13.72 14.63 -18.04
C GLY A 280 15.09 13.93 -18.12
N HIS A 281 15.74 13.61 -17.01
CA HIS A 281 17.06 12.96 -16.95
C HIS A 281 16.99 11.42 -16.86
N ARG A 282 15.87 10.81 -17.15
CA ARG A 282 15.68 9.33 -17.12
C ARG A 282 15.90 8.69 -15.73
N LEU A 283 15.87 9.46 -14.64
CA LEU A 283 16.19 8.97 -13.30
C LEU A 283 15.17 7.91 -12.81
N GLY A 284 13.89 8.07 -13.12
CA GLY A 284 12.86 7.11 -12.71
C GLY A 284 13.12 5.69 -13.23
N ILE A 285 13.58 5.55 -14.49
CA ILE A 285 13.96 4.24 -15.02
C ILE A 285 15.31 3.78 -14.45
N ALA A 286 16.26 4.69 -14.20
CA ALA A 286 17.56 4.36 -13.62
C ALA A 286 17.42 3.72 -12.23
N VAL A 287 16.66 4.33 -11.32
CA VAL A 287 16.46 3.78 -9.96
C VAL A 287 15.66 2.48 -9.97
N LYS A 288 14.70 2.31 -10.88
CA LYS A 288 13.95 1.05 -11.04
C LYS A 288 14.83 -0.08 -11.59
N VAL A 289 15.67 0.19 -12.58
CA VAL A 289 16.60 -0.82 -13.14
C VAL A 289 17.62 -1.24 -12.10
N ALA A 290 18.19 -0.29 -11.35
CA ALA A 290 19.12 -0.59 -10.26
C ALA A 290 18.46 -1.48 -9.19
N ASN A 291 17.20 -1.19 -8.79
CA ASN A 291 16.45 -2.05 -7.88
C ASN A 291 16.20 -3.45 -8.46
N LEU A 292 15.83 -3.57 -9.73
CA LEU A 292 15.62 -4.89 -10.37
C LEU A 292 16.92 -5.71 -10.43
N ARG A 293 18.06 -5.08 -10.70
CA ARG A 293 19.38 -5.73 -10.65
C ARG A 293 19.69 -6.26 -9.27
N MET A 294 19.44 -5.44 -8.26
CA MET A 294 19.64 -5.82 -6.86
C MET A 294 18.69 -6.95 -6.46
N LEU A 295 17.41 -6.86 -6.82
CA LEU A 295 16.41 -7.89 -6.57
C LEU A 295 16.79 -9.23 -7.18
N HIS A 296 17.26 -9.26 -8.44
CA HIS A 296 17.71 -10.49 -9.11
C HIS A 296 18.88 -11.15 -8.38
N ARG A 297 19.78 -10.35 -7.78
CA ARG A 297 20.96 -10.85 -7.08
C ARG A 297 20.63 -11.35 -5.68
N GLU A 298 19.82 -10.59 -4.93
CA GLU A 298 19.61 -10.82 -3.50
C GLU A 298 18.33 -11.62 -3.20
N ALA A 299 17.35 -11.61 -4.10
CA ALA A 299 16.09 -12.34 -3.98
C ALA A 299 15.71 -13.06 -5.30
N PRO A 300 16.56 -13.97 -5.81
CA PRO A 300 16.36 -14.64 -7.09
C PRO A 300 15.09 -15.52 -7.13
N GLN A 301 14.51 -15.83 -5.98
CA GLN A 301 13.25 -16.57 -5.84
C GLN A 301 12.00 -15.70 -6.08
N ALA A 302 12.14 -14.37 -6.17
CA ALA A 302 11.02 -13.47 -6.42
C ALA A 302 10.38 -13.76 -7.80
N ARG A 303 9.04 -13.85 -7.82
CA ARG A 303 8.28 -14.32 -8.99
C ARG A 303 7.73 -13.21 -9.86
N ALA A 304 7.41 -12.08 -9.27
CA ALA A 304 6.88 -10.92 -9.96
C ALA A 304 7.06 -9.64 -9.15
N VAL A 305 7.06 -8.50 -9.84
CA VAL A 305 6.86 -7.18 -9.23
C VAL A 305 5.45 -6.73 -9.51
N TYR A 306 4.73 -6.35 -8.45
CA TYR A 306 3.42 -5.71 -8.54
C TYR A 306 3.57 -4.21 -8.33
N THR A 307 2.87 -3.42 -9.14
CA THR A 307 2.81 -1.96 -9.01
C THR A 307 1.40 -1.47 -9.25
N TYR A 308 1.06 -0.36 -8.64
CA TYR A 308 -0.21 0.33 -8.83
C TYR A 308 0.07 1.68 -9.49
N LEU A 309 -0.61 1.97 -10.58
CA LEU A 309 -0.43 3.19 -11.36
C LEU A 309 -1.78 3.88 -11.55
N SER A 310 -1.81 5.16 -11.22
CA SER A 310 -3.01 5.96 -11.42
C SER A 310 -3.43 6.04 -12.89
N LEU A 311 -4.73 5.86 -13.14
CA LEU A 311 -5.35 5.97 -14.47
C LEU A 311 -5.27 7.36 -15.09
N ILE A 312 -4.94 8.38 -14.29
CA ILE A 312 -4.84 9.78 -14.79
C ILE A 312 -3.65 9.96 -15.75
N HIS A 313 -2.72 9.00 -15.79
CA HIS A 313 -1.48 9.07 -16.59
C HIS A 313 -1.37 7.98 -17.66
N ILE A 314 -2.40 7.23 -17.94
CA ILE A 314 -2.41 6.18 -18.98
C ILE A 314 -3.19 6.68 -20.19
#